data_7d086eaba861acea16f4819a99904004
#
_entry.id   7d086eaba861acea16f4819a99904004
#
_cell.length_a   1.000
_cell.length_b   1.000
_cell.length_c   1.000
_cell.angle_alpha   90.00
_cell.angle_beta   90.00
_cell.angle_gamma   90.00
#
_symmetry.space_group_name_H-M   'P 1'
#
loop_
_entity.id
_entity.type
_entity.pdbx_description
1 polymer ?
#
loop_
_entity_poly.entity_id
_entity_poly.type
_entity_poly.pdbx_seq_one_letter_code
_entity_poly.pdbx_strand_id
1 'polypeptide(L)'
;MSGDSEYSLQFVTEAGESIVRMLLLATQDEKLKTNIYSTLSHSHTVTNIHILSLVGESGTIELNGTVQIDANITKVKWHILEENIFLGSKGNIRWIPSLLVHSDDVEAGHAARIERVSDEKLYYLRSRGIPKDDAIVMMIESSVAGLFEGLESQYRKIIQQQVMKLF
;
A
#
# COMPACT_ATOMS: atom_id res chain seq x y z
N MET A 1 -23.03 -4.35 -7.94
CA MET A 1 -22.35 -4.06 -9.22
C MET A 1 -20.88 -4.33 -8.97
N SER A 2 -20.31 -5.38 -9.57
CA SER A 2 -18.86 -5.56 -9.57
C SER A 2 -18.27 -4.42 -10.40
N GLY A 3 -17.35 -3.67 -9.83
CA GLY A 3 -16.71 -2.55 -10.49
C GLY A 3 -15.24 -2.85 -10.75
N ASP A 4 -14.85 -2.93 -12.02
CA ASP A 4 -13.44 -2.93 -12.38
C ASP A 4 -12.97 -1.48 -12.48
N SER A 5 -11.86 -1.17 -11.80
CA SER A 5 -11.25 0.16 -11.81
C SER A 5 -9.76 0.04 -12.15
N GLU A 6 -9.29 0.93 -13.03
CA GLU A 6 -7.88 1.01 -13.38
C GLU A 6 -7.35 2.44 -13.17
N TYR A 7 -6.22 2.56 -12.50
CA TYR A 7 -5.55 3.83 -12.23
C TYR A 7 -4.10 3.77 -12.69
N SER A 8 -3.60 4.89 -13.17
CA SER A 8 -2.17 5.09 -13.45
C SER A 8 -1.68 6.32 -12.71
N LEU A 9 -0.62 6.15 -11.94
CA LEU A 9 -0.01 7.19 -11.14
C LEU A 9 1.45 7.34 -11.55
N GLN A 10 1.87 8.57 -11.81
CA GLN A 10 3.24 8.88 -12.15
C GLN A 10 3.83 9.84 -11.12
N PHE A 11 4.98 9.49 -10.59
CA PHE A 11 5.74 10.30 -9.65
C PHE A 11 7.09 10.64 -10.25
N VAL A 12 7.45 11.91 -10.22
CA VAL A 12 8.77 12.38 -10.61
C VAL A 12 9.42 13.05 -9.41
N THR A 13 10.54 12.51 -8.95
CA THR A 13 11.32 13.13 -7.87
C THR A 13 12.46 13.92 -8.49
N GLU A 14 12.34 15.24 -8.47
CA GLU A 14 13.33 16.14 -9.07
C GLU A 14 14.49 16.46 -8.11
N ALA A 15 14.21 16.63 -6.82
CA ALA A 15 15.24 16.88 -5.81
C ALA A 15 14.72 16.56 -4.39
N GLY A 16 15.64 16.19 -3.48
CA GLY A 16 15.35 15.99 -2.07
C GLY A 16 14.61 14.69 -1.77
N GLU A 17 13.68 14.73 -0.82
CA GLU A 17 12.95 13.56 -0.33
C GLU A 17 11.48 13.60 -0.78
N SER A 18 11.01 12.47 -1.29
CA SER A 18 9.59 12.22 -1.61
C SER A 18 9.07 11.07 -0.77
N ILE A 19 7.91 11.28 -0.16
CA ILE A 19 7.20 10.24 0.59
C ILE A 19 5.82 10.06 -0.05
N VAL A 20 5.56 8.86 -0.54
CA VAL A 20 4.27 8.47 -1.13
C VAL A 20 3.60 7.44 -0.24
N ARG A 21 2.36 7.69 0.14
CA ARG A 21 1.54 6.75 0.90
C ARG A 21 0.27 6.45 0.15
N MET A 22 -0.01 5.17 -0.03
CA MET A 22 -1.16 4.71 -0.81
C MET A 22 -1.97 3.68 -0.02
N LEU A 23 -3.27 3.84 -0.05
CA LEU A 23 -4.21 2.86 0.43
C LEU A 23 -5.02 2.32 -0.75
N LEU A 24 -4.93 1.02 -0.99
CA LEU A 24 -5.66 0.31 -2.03
C LEU A 24 -6.72 -0.59 -1.37
N LEU A 25 -7.94 -0.50 -1.85
CA LEU A 25 -9.07 -1.23 -1.30
C LEU A 25 -9.80 -1.95 -2.42
N ALA A 26 -10.04 -3.25 -2.25
CA ALA A 26 -10.93 -4.01 -3.11
C ALA A 26 -11.79 -4.92 -2.22
N THR A 27 -13.10 -4.69 -2.25
CA THR A 27 -14.08 -5.44 -1.46
C THR A 27 -14.67 -6.62 -2.24
N GLN A 28 -15.94 -6.89 -2.11
CA GLN A 28 -16.61 -8.01 -2.77
C GLN A 28 -16.63 -7.82 -4.28
N ASP A 29 -16.07 -8.80 -5.03
CA ASP A 29 -16.10 -8.86 -6.50
C ASP A 29 -15.57 -7.62 -7.22
N GLU A 30 -14.86 -6.76 -6.52
CA GLU A 30 -14.17 -5.61 -7.10
C GLU A 30 -12.78 -6.03 -7.60
N LYS A 31 -12.43 -5.51 -8.77
CA LYS A 31 -11.08 -5.62 -9.31
C LYS A 31 -10.45 -4.25 -9.44
N LEU A 32 -9.41 -4.02 -8.67
CA LEU A 32 -8.61 -2.80 -8.72
C LEU A 32 -7.28 -3.09 -9.40
N LYS A 33 -7.02 -2.42 -10.51
CA LYS A 33 -5.72 -2.43 -11.16
C LYS A 33 -5.06 -1.07 -11.01
N THR A 34 -3.81 -1.06 -10.54
CA THR A 34 -3.05 0.18 -10.35
C THR A 34 -1.68 0.05 -10.99
N ASN A 35 -1.33 1.02 -11.82
CA ASN A 35 -0.01 1.13 -12.41
C ASN A 35 0.71 2.32 -11.77
N ILE A 36 1.89 2.09 -11.23
CA ILE A 36 2.73 3.10 -10.59
C ILE A 36 4.01 3.25 -11.38
N TYR A 37 4.33 4.48 -11.76
CA TYR A 37 5.58 4.84 -12.40
C TYR A 37 6.31 5.85 -11.53
N SER A 38 7.52 5.52 -11.10
CA SER A 38 8.38 6.40 -10.33
C SER A 38 9.65 6.67 -11.11
N THR A 39 9.93 7.94 -11.41
CA THR A 39 11.15 8.36 -12.13
C THR A 39 12.01 9.22 -11.22
N LEU A 40 13.28 8.84 -11.09
CA LEU A 40 14.31 9.59 -10.37
C LEU A 40 15.35 10.07 -11.40
N SER A 41 15.40 11.38 -11.61
CA SER A 41 16.22 12.02 -12.64
C SER A 41 17.33 12.92 -12.10
N HIS A 42 17.42 13.08 -10.77
CA HIS A 42 18.40 13.94 -10.13
C HIS A 42 19.19 13.22 -9.04
N SER A 43 20.44 13.60 -8.89
CA SER A 43 21.31 13.11 -7.80
C SER A 43 20.80 13.56 -6.42
N HIS A 44 21.16 12.82 -5.39
CA HIS A 44 20.80 13.10 -3.99
C HIS A 44 19.29 13.07 -3.73
N THR A 45 18.57 12.22 -4.44
CA THR A 45 17.14 12.02 -4.24
C THR A 45 16.84 10.82 -3.38
N VAL A 46 15.81 10.94 -2.55
CA VAL A 46 15.28 9.85 -1.72
C VAL A 46 13.79 9.71 -2.00
N THR A 47 13.34 8.52 -2.38
CA THR A 47 11.92 8.23 -2.56
C THR A 47 11.51 7.03 -1.72
N ASN A 48 10.57 7.26 -0.82
CA ASN A 48 9.97 6.23 0.02
C ASN A 48 8.49 6.05 -0.36
N ILE A 49 8.12 4.85 -0.77
CA ILE A 49 6.74 4.51 -1.14
C ILE A 49 6.23 3.49 -0.13
N HIS A 50 5.11 3.76 0.49
CA HIS A 50 4.44 2.82 1.39
C HIS A 50 3.01 2.57 0.87
N ILE A 51 2.71 1.32 0.57
CA ILE A 51 1.43 0.89 0.02
C ILE A 51 0.79 -0.08 1.00
N LEU A 52 -0.41 0.24 1.45
CA LEU A 52 -1.28 -0.68 2.19
C LEU A 52 -2.41 -1.14 1.28
N SER A 53 -2.48 -2.45 1.05
CA SER A 53 -3.55 -3.08 0.28
C SER A 53 -4.47 -3.86 1.21
N LEU A 54 -5.74 -3.54 1.20
CA LEU A 54 -6.78 -4.27 1.93
C LEU A 54 -7.68 -4.98 0.93
N VAL A 55 -7.75 -6.31 1.00
CA VAL A 55 -8.60 -7.08 0.10
C VAL A 55 -9.66 -7.85 0.88
N GLY A 56 -10.92 -7.67 0.49
CA GLY A 56 -12.08 -8.34 1.07
C GLY A 56 -12.20 -9.79 0.62
N GLU A 57 -13.37 -10.39 0.86
CA GLU A 57 -13.58 -11.85 0.67
C GLU A 57 -13.29 -12.33 -0.75
N SER A 58 -13.69 -11.57 -1.78
CA SER A 58 -13.51 -11.95 -3.20
C SER A 58 -12.87 -10.84 -4.04
N GLY A 59 -12.40 -9.75 -3.42
CA GLY A 59 -11.75 -8.65 -4.11
C GLY A 59 -10.42 -9.06 -4.76
N THR A 60 -10.02 -8.32 -5.77
CA THR A 60 -8.73 -8.51 -6.45
C THR A 60 -8.01 -7.19 -6.59
N ILE A 61 -6.75 -7.15 -6.16
CA ILE A 61 -5.84 -6.01 -6.39
C ILE A 61 -4.71 -6.49 -7.29
N GLU A 62 -4.52 -5.80 -8.41
CA GLU A 62 -3.39 -5.98 -9.30
C GLU A 62 -2.57 -4.68 -9.32
N LEU A 63 -1.33 -4.76 -8.89
CA LEU A 63 -0.45 -3.62 -8.77
C LEU A 63 0.81 -3.84 -9.62
N ASN A 64 1.04 -2.95 -10.57
CA ASN A 64 2.24 -2.93 -11.40
C ASN A 64 3.06 -1.71 -11.00
N GLY A 65 4.26 -1.93 -10.51
CA GLY A 65 5.18 -0.86 -10.11
C GLY A 65 6.39 -0.83 -11.01
N THR A 66 6.64 0.31 -11.64
CA THR A 66 7.87 0.54 -12.40
C THR A 66 8.63 1.69 -11.77
N VAL A 67 9.89 1.46 -11.42
CA VAL A 67 10.80 2.55 -11.10
C VAL A 67 11.88 2.65 -12.17
N GLN A 68 12.13 3.87 -12.59
CA GLN A 68 13.21 4.22 -13.49
C GLN A 68 14.18 5.15 -12.78
N ILE A 69 15.45 4.78 -12.76
CA ILE A 69 16.54 5.59 -12.22
C ILE A 69 17.45 5.93 -13.38
N ASP A 70 17.55 7.22 -13.69
CA ASP A 70 18.26 7.70 -14.87
C ASP A 70 19.78 7.51 -14.76
N ALA A 71 20.46 7.57 -15.89
CA ALA A 71 21.91 7.46 -15.97
C ALA A 71 22.61 8.71 -15.41
N ASN A 72 23.85 8.54 -14.96
CA ASN A 72 24.75 9.60 -14.51
C ASN A 72 24.24 10.40 -13.29
N ILE A 73 23.32 9.87 -12.51
CA ILE A 73 22.93 10.42 -11.22
C ILE A 73 23.54 9.61 -10.08
N THR A 74 23.77 10.24 -8.95
CA THR A 74 24.48 9.63 -7.80
C THR A 74 23.72 9.84 -6.50
N LYS A 75 23.98 8.99 -5.51
CA LYS A 75 23.38 9.06 -4.16
C LYS A 75 21.86 9.04 -4.21
N VAL A 76 21.33 8.13 -4.99
CA VAL A 76 19.89 7.93 -5.14
C VAL A 76 19.45 6.80 -4.21
N LYS A 77 18.36 7.06 -3.46
CA LYS A 77 17.72 6.04 -2.63
C LYS A 77 16.26 5.88 -3.01
N TRP A 78 15.85 4.64 -3.22
CA TRP A 78 14.46 4.31 -3.53
C TRP A 78 14.04 3.08 -2.73
N HIS A 79 12.98 3.23 -1.95
CA HIS A 79 12.43 2.14 -1.15
C HIS A 79 10.92 2.05 -1.34
N ILE A 80 10.43 0.83 -1.46
CA ILE A 80 9.01 0.53 -1.41
C ILE A 80 8.72 -0.49 -0.33
N LEU A 81 7.74 -0.20 0.50
CA LEU A 81 7.14 -1.12 1.46
C LEU A 81 5.72 -1.41 1.05
N GLU A 82 5.39 -2.68 0.91
CA GLU A 82 4.04 -3.17 0.67
C GLU A 82 3.53 -3.94 1.87
N GLU A 83 2.38 -3.53 2.36
CA GLU A 83 1.63 -4.28 3.35
C GLU A 83 0.32 -4.75 2.73
N ASN A 84 0.12 -6.04 2.70
CA ASN A 84 -1.02 -6.69 2.05
C ASN A 84 -1.84 -7.43 3.10
N ILE A 85 -3.07 -6.97 3.35
CA ILE A 85 -3.95 -7.56 4.36
C ILE A 85 -5.16 -8.20 3.69
N PHE A 86 -5.29 -9.51 3.91
CA PHE A 86 -6.44 -10.29 3.47
C PHE A 86 -7.47 -10.37 4.60
N LEU A 87 -8.64 -9.82 4.35
CA LEU A 87 -9.77 -9.83 5.28
C LEU A 87 -10.66 -11.07 5.12
N GLY A 88 -10.48 -11.78 4.02
CA GLY A 88 -11.20 -13.00 3.68
C GLY A 88 -10.31 -14.09 3.09
N SER A 89 -10.93 -15.19 2.66
CA SER A 89 -10.23 -16.39 2.20
C SER A 89 -9.97 -16.44 0.70
N LYS A 90 -10.77 -15.74 -0.10
CA LYS A 90 -10.76 -15.82 -1.57
C LYS A 90 -10.15 -14.57 -2.24
N GLY A 91 -9.89 -13.52 -1.47
CA GLY A 91 -9.25 -12.31 -1.99
C GLY A 91 -7.90 -12.62 -2.65
N ASN A 92 -7.54 -11.83 -3.65
CA ASN A 92 -6.30 -12.00 -4.40
C ASN A 92 -5.55 -10.66 -4.54
N ILE A 93 -4.24 -10.72 -4.32
CA ILE A 93 -3.33 -9.58 -4.56
C ILE A 93 -2.20 -10.07 -5.44
N ARG A 94 -1.96 -9.36 -6.53
CA ARG A 94 -0.87 -9.61 -7.45
C ARG A 94 -0.03 -8.35 -7.59
N TRP A 95 1.25 -8.48 -7.32
CA TRP A 95 2.22 -7.42 -7.50
C TRP A 95 3.25 -7.79 -8.57
N ILE A 96 3.56 -6.85 -9.46
CA ILE A 96 4.57 -7.02 -10.50
C ILE A 96 5.52 -5.82 -10.42
N PRO A 97 6.65 -5.94 -9.70
CA PRO A 97 7.64 -4.88 -9.64
C PRO A 97 8.55 -4.91 -10.87
N SER A 98 8.92 -3.74 -11.37
CA SER A 98 9.92 -3.55 -12.42
C SER A 98 10.90 -2.47 -12.00
N LEU A 99 12.19 -2.76 -12.09
CA LEU A 99 13.26 -1.86 -11.70
C LEU A 99 14.21 -1.65 -12.88
N LEU A 100 14.25 -0.42 -13.40
CA LEU A 100 15.10 0.02 -14.48
C LEU A 100 16.16 0.96 -13.92
N VAL A 101 17.37 0.44 -13.68
CA VAL A 101 18.46 1.19 -13.07
C VAL A 101 19.54 1.44 -14.11
N HIS A 102 19.85 2.70 -14.35
CA HIS A 102 20.87 3.13 -15.29
C HIS A 102 22.05 3.83 -14.61
N SER A 103 22.16 3.76 -13.28
CA SER A 103 23.23 4.35 -12.48
C SER A 103 23.81 3.34 -11.49
N ASP A 104 25.08 3.47 -11.15
CA ASP A 104 25.81 2.56 -10.24
C ASP A 104 25.77 2.99 -8.77
N ASP A 105 25.49 4.27 -8.47
CA ASP A 105 25.44 4.81 -7.10
C ASP A 105 24.00 4.93 -6.61
N VAL A 106 23.38 3.76 -6.42
CA VAL A 106 21.95 3.62 -6.09
C VAL A 106 21.76 2.64 -4.95
N GLU A 107 20.93 3.02 -3.99
CA GLU A 107 20.35 2.14 -2.98
C GLU A 107 18.87 1.94 -3.29
N ALA A 108 18.49 0.76 -3.77
CA ALA A 108 17.09 0.44 -4.08
C ALA A 108 16.65 -0.79 -3.28
N GLY A 109 15.48 -0.69 -2.65
CA GLY A 109 14.94 -1.75 -1.82
C GLY A 109 13.44 -1.94 -2.02
N HIS A 110 13.03 -3.22 -2.01
CA HIS A 110 11.63 -3.63 -2.00
C HIS A 110 11.37 -4.58 -0.84
N ALA A 111 10.39 -4.26 -0.01
CA ALA A 111 9.92 -5.12 1.06
C ALA A 111 8.42 -5.36 0.93
N ALA A 112 7.99 -6.61 1.13
CA ALA A 112 6.58 -6.97 1.13
C ALA A 112 6.23 -7.72 2.41
N ARG A 113 5.11 -7.34 3.02
CA ARG A 113 4.49 -8.03 4.15
C ARG A 113 3.12 -8.51 3.75
N ILE A 114 2.85 -9.78 4.02
CA ILE A 114 1.54 -10.37 3.77
C ILE A 114 0.96 -10.79 5.11
N GLU A 115 -0.23 -10.31 5.40
CA GLU A 115 -0.98 -10.66 6.58
C GLU A 115 -2.38 -11.12 6.21
N ARG A 116 -2.84 -12.15 6.87
CA ARG A 116 -4.23 -12.58 6.82
C ARG A 116 -4.84 -12.39 8.21
N VAL A 117 -6.05 -11.89 8.27
CA VAL A 117 -6.78 -11.84 9.53
C VAL A 117 -6.93 -13.28 10.04
N SER A 118 -6.13 -13.63 11.05
CA SER A 118 -6.07 -14.99 11.55
C SER A 118 -7.11 -15.24 12.64
N ASP A 119 -7.62 -16.47 12.66
CA ASP A 119 -8.55 -16.90 13.72
C ASP A 119 -7.94 -16.79 15.13
N GLU A 120 -6.62 -16.92 15.27
CA GLU A 120 -5.90 -16.75 16.52
C GLU A 120 -5.97 -15.31 17.04
N LYS A 121 -5.70 -14.31 16.17
CA LYS A 121 -5.81 -12.90 16.54
C LYS A 121 -7.26 -12.55 16.89
N LEU A 122 -8.20 -13.02 16.07
CA LEU A 122 -9.62 -12.83 16.34
C LEU A 122 -10.05 -13.51 17.65
N TYR A 123 -9.57 -14.72 17.91
CA TYR A 123 -9.86 -15.42 19.16
C TYR A 123 -9.39 -14.63 20.39
N TYR A 124 -8.17 -14.08 20.34
CA TYR A 124 -7.66 -13.24 21.43
C TYR A 124 -8.56 -12.03 21.71
N LEU A 125 -8.94 -11.28 20.69
CA LEU A 125 -9.81 -10.10 20.85
C LEU A 125 -11.21 -10.51 21.33
N ARG A 126 -11.77 -11.58 20.77
CA ARG A 126 -13.08 -12.11 21.17
C ARG A 126 -13.08 -12.64 22.61
N SER A 127 -11.99 -13.24 23.07
CA SER A 127 -11.86 -13.67 24.47
C SER A 127 -11.88 -12.51 25.47
N ARG A 128 -11.63 -11.29 24.98
CA ARG A 128 -11.75 -10.03 25.74
C ARG A 128 -13.13 -9.37 25.60
N GLY A 129 -14.09 -10.04 24.98
CA GLY A 129 -15.46 -9.55 24.80
C GLY A 129 -15.67 -8.65 23.57
N ILE A 130 -14.69 -8.54 22.66
CA ILE A 130 -14.82 -7.74 21.44
C ILE A 130 -15.52 -8.61 20.37
N PRO A 131 -16.65 -8.17 19.79
CA PRO A 131 -17.29 -8.85 18.68
C PRO A 131 -16.33 -9.06 17.48
N LYS A 132 -16.57 -10.08 16.65
CA LYS A 132 -15.69 -10.41 15.54
C LYS A 132 -15.49 -9.24 14.57
N ASP A 133 -16.57 -8.59 14.20
CA ASP A 133 -16.56 -7.50 13.22
C ASP A 133 -15.81 -6.28 13.79
N ASP A 134 -16.05 -5.93 15.05
CA ASP A 134 -15.32 -4.87 15.74
C ASP A 134 -13.81 -5.18 15.83
N ALA A 135 -13.45 -6.44 16.05
CA ALA A 135 -12.05 -6.87 16.10
C ALA A 135 -11.36 -6.70 14.74
N ILE A 136 -12.04 -7.05 13.65
CA ILE A 136 -11.52 -6.83 12.28
C ILE A 136 -11.33 -5.34 12.03
N VAL A 137 -12.33 -4.55 12.36
CA VAL A 137 -12.30 -3.09 12.24
C VAL A 137 -11.11 -2.50 12.98
N MET A 138 -10.88 -2.88 14.24
CA MET A 138 -9.74 -2.41 15.05
C MET A 138 -8.38 -2.77 14.40
N MET A 139 -8.26 -3.96 13.79
CA MET A 139 -7.04 -4.36 13.10
C MET A 139 -6.78 -3.51 11.86
N ILE A 140 -7.83 -3.23 11.08
CA ILE A 140 -7.75 -2.39 9.90
C ILE A 140 -7.38 -0.95 10.30
N GLU A 141 -8.07 -0.39 11.29
CA GLU A 141 -7.79 0.96 11.80
C GLU A 141 -6.35 1.13 12.26
N SER A 142 -5.80 0.12 12.93
CA SER A 142 -4.40 0.14 13.37
C SER A 142 -3.44 0.21 12.18
N SER A 143 -3.67 -0.59 11.13
CA SER A 143 -2.82 -0.61 9.94
C SER A 143 -2.93 0.70 9.15
N VAL A 144 -4.14 1.21 8.98
CA VAL A 144 -4.40 2.50 8.32
C VAL A 144 -3.77 3.66 9.11
N ALA A 145 -3.88 3.64 10.44
CA ALA A 145 -3.25 4.65 11.29
C ALA A 145 -1.72 4.63 11.16
N GLY A 146 -1.11 3.45 11.07
CA GLY A 146 0.33 3.29 10.83
C GLY A 146 0.76 3.84 9.47
N LEU A 147 0.00 3.54 8.40
CA LEU A 147 0.29 4.07 7.06
C LEU A 147 0.30 5.60 7.04
N PHE A 148 -0.63 6.24 7.74
CA PHE A 148 -0.78 7.69 7.75
C PHE A 148 -0.21 8.38 9.00
N GLU A 149 0.72 7.73 9.68
CA GLU A 149 1.45 8.35 10.78
C GLU A 149 2.16 9.63 10.30
N GLY A 150 2.04 10.71 11.08
CA GLY A 150 2.59 12.02 10.72
C GLY A 150 1.69 12.91 9.85
N LEU A 151 0.57 12.40 9.31
CA LEU A 151 -0.43 13.23 8.68
C LEU A 151 -1.22 14.05 9.72
N GLU A 152 -1.67 15.24 9.30
CA GLU A 152 -2.57 16.06 10.11
C GLU A 152 -3.84 15.28 10.47
N SER A 153 -4.33 15.49 11.69
CA SER A 153 -5.45 14.72 12.27
C SER A 153 -6.74 14.78 11.43
N GLN A 154 -6.96 15.89 10.72
CA GLN A 154 -8.14 16.05 9.86
C GLN A 154 -8.15 15.06 8.68
N TYR A 155 -7.00 14.86 8.02
CA TYR A 155 -6.90 13.92 6.90
C TYR A 155 -7.02 12.48 7.38
N ARG A 156 -6.41 12.14 8.51
CA ARG A 156 -6.57 10.80 9.12
C ARG A 156 -8.02 10.44 9.39
N LYS A 157 -8.80 11.37 9.97
CA LYS A 157 -10.23 11.16 10.24
C LYS A 157 -11.03 10.92 8.96
N ILE A 158 -10.76 11.70 7.90
CA ILE A 158 -11.46 11.54 6.62
C ILE A 158 -11.19 10.13 6.05
N ILE A 159 -9.92 9.71 6.04
CA ILE A 159 -9.53 8.40 5.52
C ILE A 159 -10.16 7.27 6.33
N GLN A 160 -10.08 7.33 7.66
CA GLN A 160 -10.73 6.35 8.53
C GLN A 160 -12.22 6.24 8.26
N GLN A 161 -12.92 7.37 8.13
CA GLN A 161 -14.36 7.37 7.83
C GLN A 161 -14.67 6.74 6.46
N GLN A 162 -13.80 6.91 5.45
CA GLN A 162 -14.02 6.27 4.15
C GLN A 162 -13.76 4.76 4.21
N VAL A 163 -12.71 4.33 4.91
CA VAL A 163 -12.41 2.91 5.12
C VAL A 163 -13.55 2.21 5.86
N MET A 164 -14.06 2.83 6.93
CA MET A 164 -15.15 2.28 7.74
C MET A 164 -16.50 2.14 7.00
N LYS A 165 -16.69 2.84 5.88
CA LYS A 165 -17.91 2.69 5.07
C LYS A 165 -17.87 1.44 4.17
N LEU A 166 -16.72 0.77 4.09
CA LEU A 166 -16.50 -0.38 3.23
C LEU A 166 -16.75 -1.72 3.96
N PHE A 167 -16.98 -1.65 5.26
CA PHE A 167 -17.24 -2.77 6.17
C PHE A 167 -18.53 -2.56 6.97
#